data_fd0693c75d2664900357a21506c371e8
#
_entry.id   fd0693c75d2664900357a21506c371e8
#
_cell.length_a   1.000
_cell.length_b   1.000
_cell.length_c   1.000
_cell.angle_alpha   90.00
_cell.angle_beta   90.00
_cell.angle_gamma   90.00
#
_symmetry.space_group_name_H-M   'P 1'
#
loop_
_entity.id
_entity.type
_entity.pdbx_description
1 polymer ?
#
loop_
_entity_poly.entity_id
_entity_poly.type
_entity_poly.pdbx_seq_one_letter_code
_entity_poly.pdbx_strand_id
1 'polypeptide(L)'
;IFNMSVACKNSKLAVIAEKDGQQSILGQTALATLINTYEGYNTYSFSNLKIPNDFADGTYSVYVATKDEREATWSRVRSYVGSEAQLILVVSGNKCTLTPFSGNLSLEEDMEVSVKLAHSLYSGLKGDFKILVSNKSTSDEYYGSVGVALFTADKTPSFVAIVGDAQVEIKPGTVNRELVVSGDLAITKNLVTTNIPVGDYYICPCIDWGGGTYAVGEFTPVTIKEVRGTADLKVSQSRLEKEQLQVGEPLKFLADLSLSGDGNVYTGTLVAAVYENSMGYPY
;
A
#
# COMPACT_ATOMS: atom_id res chain seq x y z
N ILE A 1 -15.69 4.68 11.68
CA ILE A 1 -14.49 3.90 11.98
C ILE A 1 -14.60 2.59 11.25
N PHE A 2 -13.72 2.38 10.30
CA PHE A 2 -13.64 1.12 9.59
C PHE A 2 -13.01 0.07 10.48
N ASN A 3 -13.64 -1.07 10.52
CA ASN A 3 -13.16 -2.19 11.26
C ASN A 3 -12.10 -2.89 10.44
N MET A 4 -10.85 -2.83 10.87
CA MET A 4 -9.77 -3.58 10.24
C MET A 4 -9.91 -5.06 10.57
N SER A 5 -9.45 -5.92 9.69
CA SER A 5 -9.54 -7.38 9.77
C SER A 5 -8.85 -8.05 10.97
N VAL A 6 -8.37 -7.28 11.93
CA VAL A 6 -7.72 -7.74 13.16
C VAL A 6 -8.37 -7.09 14.35
N ALA A 7 -8.85 -7.88 15.30
CA ALA A 7 -9.32 -7.37 16.58
C ALA A 7 -8.15 -6.71 17.34
N CYS A 8 -8.16 -5.38 17.42
CA CYS A 8 -7.24 -4.66 18.26
C CYS A 8 -7.74 -4.75 19.70
N LYS A 9 -7.10 -5.56 20.51
CA LYS A 9 -7.38 -5.61 21.95
C LYS A 9 -6.58 -4.51 22.64
N ASN A 10 -7.19 -3.91 23.67
CA ASN A 10 -6.53 -2.92 24.52
C ASN A 10 -6.08 -1.64 23.77
N SER A 11 -6.87 -1.19 22.80
CA SER A 11 -6.57 0.03 22.08
C SER A 11 -7.42 1.18 22.57
N LYS A 12 -6.85 2.38 22.59
CA LYS A 12 -7.55 3.64 22.84
C LYS A 12 -7.83 4.35 21.52
N LEU A 13 -8.93 5.08 21.47
CA LEU A 13 -9.20 6.06 20.44
C LEU A 13 -9.01 7.46 21.01
N ALA A 14 -8.42 8.36 20.23
CA ALA A 14 -8.33 9.77 20.57
C ALA A 14 -8.73 10.63 19.38
N VAL A 15 -9.22 11.83 19.66
CA VAL A 15 -9.29 12.92 18.70
C VAL A 15 -8.05 13.77 18.91
N ILE A 16 -7.28 13.93 17.87
CA ILE A 16 -5.98 14.63 17.87
C ILE A 16 -6.08 15.87 16.99
N ALA A 17 -5.57 16.98 17.48
CA ALA A 17 -5.24 18.14 16.68
C ALA A 17 -3.74 18.17 16.43
N GLU A 18 -3.33 18.32 15.17
CA GLU A 18 -1.93 18.33 14.77
C GLU A 18 -1.60 19.61 14.00
N LYS A 19 -0.50 20.25 14.37
CA LYS A 19 0.09 21.39 13.68
C LYS A 19 1.60 21.23 13.68
N ASP A 20 2.23 21.41 12.54
CA ASP A 20 3.70 21.35 12.37
C ASP A 20 4.32 20.05 12.92
N GLY A 21 3.60 18.90 12.79
CA GLY A 21 4.02 17.60 13.30
C GLY A 21 3.85 17.40 14.81
N GLN A 22 3.32 18.40 15.54
CA GLN A 22 3.03 18.29 16.97
C GLN A 22 1.57 17.89 17.19
N GLN A 23 1.39 16.80 17.94
CA GLN A 23 0.08 16.24 18.26
C GLN A 23 -0.40 16.67 19.63
N SER A 24 -1.66 17.13 19.69
CA SER A 24 -2.36 17.48 20.93
C SER A 24 -3.66 16.68 21.04
N ILE A 25 -3.86 15.99 22.15
CA ILE A 25 -5.06 15.19 22.38
C ILE A 25 -6.19 16.08 22.84
N LEU A 26 -7.26 16.19 22.04
CA LEU A 26 -8.48 16.93 22.40
C LEU A 26 -9.42 16.12 23.30
N GLY A 27 -9.35 14.81 23.21
CA GLY A 27 -10.10 13.87 24.03
C GLY A 27 -9.81 12.44 23.63
N GLN A 28 -10.02 11.52 24.57
CA GLN A 28 -9.75 10.09 24.32
C GLN A 28 -10.80 9.21 25.00
N THR A 29 -10.99 8.01 24.45
CA THR A 29 -11.80 6.97 25.10
C THR A 29 -11.00 6.26 26.20
N ALA A 30 -11.72 5.60 27.12
CA ALA A 30 -11.11 4.52 27.90
C ALA A 30 -10.64 3.41 26.94
N LEU A 31 -9.75 2.54 27.45
CA LEU A 31 -9.36 1.33 26.75
C LEU A 31 -10.59 0.58 26.26
N ALA A 32 -10.66 0.36 24.96
CA ALA A 32 -11.74 -0.37 24.33
C ALA A 32 -11.17 -1.51 23.48
N THR A 33 -11.88 -2.62 23.46
CA THR A 33 -11.64 -3.66 22.47
C THR A 33 -12.31 -3.22 21.18
N LEU A 34 -11.55 -2.91 20.17
CA LEU A 34 -12.05 -2.69 18.82
C LEU A 34 -12.33 -4.06 18.21
N ILE A 35 -13.62 -4.42 18.13
CA ILE A 35 -14.04 -5.71 17.58
C ILE A 35 -14.21 -5.57 16.07
N ASN A 36 -13.57 -6.46 15.33
CA ASN A 36 -13.86 -6.61 13.92
C ASN A 36 -15.22 -7.30 13.74
N THR A 37 -16.20 -6.58 13.24
CA THR A 37 -17.43 -7.17 12.74
C THR A 37 -17.39 -7.09 11.23
N TYR A 38 -17.51 -8.23 10.56
CA TYR A 38 -17.56 -8.33 9.09
C TYR A 38 -18.73 -7.55 8.47
N GLU A 39 -19.70 -7.16 9.27
CA GLU A 39 -20.87 -6.42 8.85
C GLU A 39 -21.18 -5.33 9.88
N GLY A 40 -21.01 -4.08 9.49
CA GLY A 40 -21.48 -2.94 10.25
C GLY A 40 -20.40 -1.93 10.69
N TYR A 41 -20.90 -0.74 11.01
CA TYR A 41 -20.10 0.36 11.51
C TYR A 41 -20.21 0.42 13.03
N ASN A 42 -19.10 0.54 13.73
CA ASN A 42 -19.11 0.88 15.15
C ASN A 42 -19.04 2.40 15.31
N THR A 43 -19.99 2.97 16.01
CA THR A 43 -20.00 4.39 16.32
C THR A 43 -19.37 4.63 17.68
N TYR A 44 -18.36 5.48 17.73
CA TYR A 44 -17.74 5.94 18.96
C TYR A 44 -18.06 7.42 19.17
N SER A 45 -18.55 7.76 20.35
CA SER A 45 -18.87 9.14 20.71
C SER A 45 -17.84 9.69 21.70
N PHE A 46 -17.36 10.87 21.41
CA PHE A 46 -16.47 11.62 22.30
C PHE A 46 -17.26 12.78 22.91
N SER A 47 -17.62 12.67 24.17
CA SER A 47 -18.50 13.64 24.85
C SER A 47 -17.75 14.81 25.50
N ASN A 48 -16.45 14.72 25.67
CA ASN A 48 -15.66 15.69 26.45
C ASN A 48 -14.45 16.23 25.69
N LEU A 49 -14.64 16.53 24.40
CA LEU A 49 -13.58 17.17 23.62
C LEU A 49 -13.35 18.59 24.12
N LYS A 50 -12.12 18.94 24.42
CA LYS A 50 -11.72 20.29 24.82
C LYS A 50 -10.57 20.77 23.95
N ILE A 51 -10.69 21.97 23.48
CA ILE A 51 -9.57 22.70 22.88
C ILE A 51 -8.83 23.35 24.05
N PRO A 52 -7.53 23.05 24.25
CA PRO A 52 -6.74 23.67 25.31
C PRO A 52 -6.72 25.19 25.18
N ASN A 53 -6.75 25.90 26.32
CA ASN A 53 -6.75 27.36 26.32
C ASN A 53 -5.43 27.98 25.85
N ASP A 54 -4.37 27.17 25.79
CA ASP A 54 -3.02 27.53 25.38
C ASP A 54 -2.70 27.17 23.93
N PHE A 55 -3.73 26.78 23.16
CA PHE A 55 -3.53 26.55 21.73
C PHE A 55 -3.10 27.86 21.06
N ALA A 56 -1.96 27.80 20.38
CA ALA A 56 -1.49 28.91 19.56
C ALA A 56 -2.42 29.16 18.38
N ASP A 57 -2.52 30.42 17.96
CA ASP A 57 -3.23 30.77 16.74
C ASP A 57 -2.70 29.98 15.55
N GLY A 58 -3.58 29.56 14.68
CA GLY A 58 -3.24 28.84 13.48
C GLY A 58 -4.25 27.77 13.07
N THR A 59 -3.87 27.00 12.06
CA THR A 59 -4.69 25.94 11.49
C THR A 59 -4.14 24.59 11.92
N TYR A 60 -5.04 23.73 12.40
CA TYR A 60 -4.73 22.38 12.87
C TYR A 60 -5.53 21.38 12.05
N SER A 61 -4.90 20.25 11.72
CA SER A 61 -5.58 19.06 11.23
C SER A 61 -6.16 18.29 12.43
N VAL A 62 -7.46 18.00 12.41
CA VAL A 62 -8.12 17.24 13.48
C VAL A 62 -8.58 15.91 12.93
N TYR A 63 -8.18 14.81 13.59
CA TYR A 63 -8.48 13.46 13.14
C TYR A 63 -8.60 12.48 14.31
N VAL A 64 -9.13 11.30 14.03
CA VAL A 64 -9.17 10.20 15.00
C VAL A 64 -7.88 9.38 14.88
N ALA A 65 -7.33 9.02 16.01
CA ALA A 65 -6.15 8.14 16.09
C ALA A 65 -6.39 6.98 17.05
N THR A 66 -5.65 5.90 16.84
CA THR A 66 -5.61 4.73 17.73
C THR A 66 -4.24 4.61 18.38
N LYS A 67 -4.23 4.01 19.55
CA LYS A 67 -3.00 3.66 20.26
C LYS A 67 -3.20 2.34 21.02
N ASP A 68 -2.39 1.35 20.69
CA ASP A 68 -2.27 0.11 21.47
C ASP A 68 -1.48 0.40 22.75
N GLU A 69 -1.68 -0.37 23.82
CA GLU A 69 -0.94 -0.22 25.07
C GLU A 69 0.58 -0.32 24.91
N ARG A 70 1.04 -1.05 23.90
CA ARG A 70 2.46 -1.30 23.62
C ARG A 70 3.11 -0.25 22.75
N GLU A 71 2.31 0.63 22.14
CA GLU A 71 2.80 1.68 21.26
C GLU A 71 3.11 2.96 22.03
N ALA A 72 4.20 3.64 21.67
CA ALA A 72 4.55 4.93 22.25
C ALA A 72 3.76 6.08 21.61
N THR A 73 3.37 5.94 20.35
CA THR A 73 2.79 7.01 19.52
C THR A 73 1.36 6.68 19.09
N TRP A 74 0.60 7.71 18.74
CA TRP A 74 -0.73 7.59 18.17
C TRP A 74 -0.64 7.36 16.68
N SER A 75 -1.33 6.34 16.19
CA SER A 75 -1.47 6.05 14.77
C SER A 75 -2.79 6.60 14.25
N ARG A 76 -2.75 7.45 13.23
CA ARG A 76 -3.93 8.05 12.62
C ARG A 76 -4.85 6.95 12.07
N VAL A 77 -6.11 6.98 12.47
CA VAL A 77 -7.16 6.17 11.84
C VAL A 77 -7.46 6.81 10.50
N ARG A 78 -7.15 6.11 9.45
CA ARG A 78 -7.37 6.58 8.10
C ARG A 78 -8.64 5.94 7.56
N SER A 79 -9.47 6.76 6.93
CA SER A 79 -10.64 6.27 6.22
C SER A 79 -10.18 5.70 4.87
N TYR A 80 -10.82 4.61 4.44
CA TYR A 80 -10.73 4.15 3.05
C TYR A 80 -11.30 5.19 2.06
N VAL A 81 -12.02 6.15 2.58
CA VAL A 81 -12.77 7.16 1.84
C VAL A 81 -12.07 8.52 1.92
N GLY A 82 -10.76 8.56 1.78
CA GLY A 82 -10.03 9.83 1.67
C GLY A 82 -10.20 10.75 2.88
N SER A 83 -10.33 12.03 2.62
CA SER A 83 -10.33 13.13 3.57
C SER A 83 -11.52 13.23 4.54
N GLU A 84 -12.55 12.42 4.43
CA GLU A 84 -13.80 12.56 5.20
C GLU A 84 -13.66 12.35 6.73
N ALA A 85 -12.56 11.74 7.17
CA ALA A 85 -12.29 11.57 8.61
C ALA A 85 -11.47 12.71 9.22
N GLN A 86 -11.22 13.76 8.48
CA GLN A 86 -10.41 14.89 8.91
C GLN A 86 -11.25 16.16 9.02
N LEU A 87 -11.01 16.93 10.08
CA LEU A 87 -11.57 18.27 10.26
C LEU A 87 -10.43 19.28 10.29
N ILE A 88 -10.73 20.51 9.93
CA ILE A 88 -9.82 21.64 10.08
C ILE A 88 -10.30 22.47 11.27
N LEU A 89 -9.39 22.67 12.22
CA LEU A 89 -9.60 23.56 13.35
C LEU A 89 -8.77 24.82 13.14
N VAL A 90 -9.42 25.95 13.03
CA VAL A 90 -8.76 27.27 12.99
C VAL A 90 -8.89 27.92 14.35
N VAL A 91 -7.77 28.27 14.97
CA VAL A 91 -7.69 28.99 16.24
C VAL A 91 -7.22 30.43 15.95
N SER A 92 -7.98 31.41 16.43
CA SER A 92 -7.65 32.83 16.30
C SER A 92 -8.06 33.57 17.57
N GLY A 93 -7.10 33.88 18.42
CA GLY A 93 -7.33 34.38 19.77
C GLY A 93 -8.22 33.43 20.58
N ASN A 94 -9.33 33.95 21.09
CA ASN A 94 -10.28 33.13 21.86
C ASN A 94 -11.38 32.48 21.01
N LYS A 95 -11.25 32.48 19.70
CA LYS A 95 -12.22 31.89 18.76
C LYS A 95 -11.66 30.65 18.10
N CYS A 96 -12.47 29.63 18.02
CA CYS A 96 -12.16 28.40 17.32
C CYS A 96 -13.27 28.09 16.31
N THR A 97 -12.88 27.75 15.09
CA THR A 97 -13.79 27.31 14.04
C THR A 97 -13.40 25.92 13.59
N LEU A 98 -14.33 24.99 13.62
CA LEU A 98 -14.13 23.63 13.15
C LEU A 98 -14.95 23.42 11.88
N THR A 99 -14.26 23.06 10.79
CA THR A 99 -14.89 22.78 9.50
C THR A 99 -14.49 21.38 9.00
N PRO A 100 -15.38 20.69 8.28
CA PRO A 100 -14.96 19.49 7.59
C PRO A 100 -13.77 19.80 6.66
N PHE A 101 -12.82 18.91 6.63
CA PHE A 101 -11.77 18.97 5.60
C PHE A 101 -12.43 18.53 4.29
N SER A 102 -12.65 19.45 3.41
CA SER A 102 -12.98 19.17 2.03
C SER A 102 -11.65 19.10 1.28
N GLY A 103 -11.01 17.93 1.28
CA GLY A 103 -9.90 17.70 0.39
C GLY A 103 -10.38 17.89 -1.04
N ASN A 104 -9.70 18.72 -1.78
CA ASN A 104 -10.02 19.02 -3.17
C ASN A 104 -9.21 18.14 -4.13
N LEU A 105 -8.68 17.01 -3.66
CA LEU A 105 -7.95 16.11 -4.53
C LEU A 105 -8.90 15.62 -5.63
N SER A 106 -8.58 15.96 -6.87
CA SER A 106 -9.25 15.46 -8.05
C SER A 106 -8.46 14.28 -8.61
N LEU A 107 -9.09 13.12 -8.76
CA LEU A 107 -8.41 11.96 -9.36
C LEU A 107 -7.95 12.23 -10.78
N GLU A 108 -8.72 12.97 -11.54
CA GLU A 108 -8.44 13.26 -12.96
C GLU A 108 -7.36 14.32 -13.13
N GLU A 109 -7.33 15.32 -12.25
CA GLU A 109 -6.43 16.47 -12.36
C GLU A 109 -5.13 16.29 -11.57
N ASP A 110 -5.23 15.70 -10.37
CA ASP A 110 -4.12 15.65 -9.42
C ASP A 110 -3.35 14.34 -9.45
N MET A 111 -4.01 13.22 -9.75
CA MET A 111 -3.37 11.91 -9.72
C MET A 111 -3.00 11.45 -11.12
N GLU A 112 -1.72 11.17 -11.32
CA GLU A 112 -1.21 10.53 -12.53
C GLU A 112 -0.60 9.18 -12.17
N VAL A 113 -1.12 8.12 -12.78
CA VAL A 113 -0.69 6.76 -12.48
C VAL A 113 -0.45 6.02 -13.78
N SER A 114 0.69 5.33 -13.86
CA SER A 114 1.00 4.45 -14.98
C SER A 114 1.55 3.12 -14.49
N VAL A 115 1.41 2.07 -15.29
CA VAL A 115 1.87 0.72 -14.94
C VAL A 115 2.79 0.17 -16.02
N LYS A 116 3.81 -0.57 -15.58
CA LYS A 116 4.70 -1.36 -16.45
C LYS A 116 4.85 -2.75 -15.88
N LEU A 117 4.96 -3.74 -16.76
CA LEU A 117 5.33 -5.09 -16.35
C LEU A 117 6.78 -5.12 -15.90
N ALA A 118 7.04 -5.78 -14.78
CA ALA A 118 8.41 -6.12 -14.37
C ALA A 118 8.90 -7.37 -15.12
N HIS A 119 8.02 -8.34 -15.33
CA HIS A 119 8.33 -9.64 -15.94
C HIS A 119 7.15 -10.15 -16.79
N SER A 120 7.36 -11.23 -17.53
CA SER A 120 6.28 -11.97 -18.19
C SER A 120 5.29 -12.52 -17.17
N LEU A 121 4.00 -12.48 -17.51
CA LEU A 121 2.92 -12.99 -16.67
C LEU A 121 2.60 -14.45 -17.01
N TYR A 122 2.38 -15.26 -15.97
CA TYR A 122 2.04 -16.68 -16.10
C TYR A 122 0.81 -17.03 -15.27
N SER A 123 -0.11 -17.78 -15.86
CA SER A 123 -1.36 -18.20 -15.21
C SER A 123 -1.09 -18.96 -13.90
N GLY A 124 -1.73 -18.53 -12.82
CA GLY A 124 -1.60 -19.13 -11.48
C GLY A 124 -0.32 -18.77 -10.72
N LEU A 125 0.54 -17.92 -11.28
CA LEU A 125 1.72 -17.42 -10.58
C LEU A 125 1.54 -15.97 -10.14
N LYS A 126 2.47 -15.47 -9.33
CA LYS A 126 2.52 -14.05 -8.99
C LYS A 126 2.98 -13.22 -10.17
N GLY A 127 2.28 -12.12 -10.42
CA GLY A 127 2.71 -11.05 -11.30
C GLY A 127 3.30 -9.92 -10.50
N ASP A 128 4.40 -9.34 -10.98
CA ASP A 128 5.01 -8.14 -10.41
C ASP A 128 4.82 -6.97 -11.37
N PHE A 129 4.35 -5.86 -10.82
CA PHE A 129 4.03 -4.67 -11.58
C PHE A 129 4.75 -3.46 -10.97
N LYS A 130 5.35 -2.65 -11.83
CA LYS A 130 5.91 -1.36 -11.45
C LYS A 130 4.88 -0.28 -11.73
N ILE A 131 4.47 0.43 -10.70
CA ILE A 131 3.55 1.55 -10.79
C ILE A 131 4.35 2.83 -10.59
N LEU A 132 4.17 3.80 -11.46
CA LEU A 132 4.64 5.16 -11.25
C LEU A 132 3.44 6.01 -10.87
N VAL A 133 3.52 6.69 -9.75
CA VAL A 133 2.44 7.54 -9.25
C VAL A 133 2.94 8.95 -8.97
N SER A 134 2.16 9.93 -9.39
CA SER A 134 2.38 11.36 -9.11
C SER A 134 1.13 11.93 -8.45
N ASN A 135 1.34 12.85 -7.52
CA ASN A 135 0.30 13.68 -6.95
C ASN A 135 0.64 15.15 -7.25
N LYS A 136 -0.10 15.75 -8.18
CA LYS A 136 0.10 17.12 -8.65
C LYS A 136 -0.56 18.16 -7.76
N SER A 137 -1.40 17.74 -6.81
CA SER A 137 -1.96 18.66 -5.83
C SER A 137 -0.86 19.41 -5.09
N THR A 138 -1.11 20.64 -4.75
CA THR A 138 -0.20 21.48 -3.96
C THR A 138 -0.45 21.39 -2.47
N SER A 139 -1.59 20.85 -2.05
CA SER A 139 -2.04 20.84 -0.65
C SER A 139 -2.52 19.47 -0.17
N ASP A 140 -3.06 18.66 -1.06
CA ASP A 140 -3.82 17.47 -0.68
C ASP A 140 -3.01 16.19 -0.90
N GLU A 141 -2.85 15.39 0.14
CA GLU A 141 -2.22 14.07 0.02
C GLU A 141 -3.25 13.02 -0.40
N TYR A 142 -2.81 12.09 -1.23
CA TYR A 142 -3.56 10.87 -1.50
C TYR A 142 -3.18 9.81 -0.46
N TYR A 143 -4.19 9.19 0.11
CA TYR A 143 -4.03 8.00 0.92
C TYR A 143 -5.06 6.96 0.53
N GLY A 144 -4.59 5.80 0.12
CA GLY A 144 -5.45 4.73 -0.33
C GLY A 144 -4.66 3.57 -0.93
N SER A 145 -5.37 2.62 -1.54
CA SER A 145 -4.74 1.55 -2.29
C SER A 145 -4.42 2.02 -3.70
N VAL A 146 -3.21 1.72 -4.14
CA VAL A 146 -2.79 1.84 -5.54
C VAL A 146 -2.47 0.45 -6.05
N GLY A 147 -3.05 0.06 -7.15
CA GLY A 147 -2.93 -1.30 -7.65
C GLY A 147 -3.01 -1.42 -9.16
N VAL A 148 -3.14 -2.66 -9.61
CA VAL A 148 -3.28 -3.03 -11.01
C VAL A 148 -4.53 -3.88 -11.20
N ALA A 149 -5.41 -3.41 -12.03
CA ALA A 149 -6.60 -4.14 -12.47
C ALA A 149 -6.35 -4.82 -13.83
N LEU A 150 -6.86 -6.02 -13.97
CA LEU A 150 -6.84 -6.81 -15.20
C LEU A 150 -8.21 -6.73 -15.88
N PHE A 151 -8.21 -6.58 -17.19
CA PHE A 151 -9.40 -6.50 -18.04
C PHE A 151 -9.27 -7.45 -19.22
N THR A 152 -10.41 -7.91 -19.75
CA THR A 152 -10.44 -8.69 -21.00
C THR A 152 -9.94 -7.85 -22.18
N ALA A 153 -9.29 -8.49 -23.17
CA ALA A 153 -8.81 -7.81 -24.38
C ALA A 153 -9.90 -7.68 -25.48
N ASP A 154 -11.15 -7.56 -25.07
CA ASP A 154 -12.29 -7.36 -25.97
C ASP A 154 -12.39 -5.91 -26.44
N LYS A 155 -13.23 -5.67 -27.46
CA LYS A 155 -13.52 -4.29 -27.94
C LYS A 155 -14.07 -3.38 -26.83
N THR A 156 -14.76 -3.98 -25.85
CA THR A 156 -15.21 -3.31 -24.62
C THR A 156 -14.58 -4.07 -23.46
N PRO A 157 -13.44 -3.61 -22.93
CA PRO A 157 -12.76 -4.30 -21.86
C PRO A 157 -13.66 -4.46 -20.63
N SER A 158 -13.74 -5.68 -20.12
CA SER A 158 -14.49 -6.01 -18.90
C SER A 158 -13.53 -6.32 -17.78
N PHE A 159 -13.83 -5.83 -16.58
CA PHE A 159 -13.03 -6.09 -15.38
C PHE A 159 -12.96 -7.58 -15.07
N VAL A 160 -11.76 -8.08 -14.80
CA VAL A 160 -11.47 -9.47 -14.42
C VAL A 160 -11.13 -9.57 -12.96
N ALA A 161 -10.07 -8.89 -12.52
CA ALA A 161 -9.58 -8.93 -11.14
C ALA A 161 -8.62 -7.78 -10.84
N ILE A 162 -8.39 -7.51 -9.55
CA ILE A 162 -7.21 -6.80 -9.07
C ILE A 162 -6.08 -7.82 -8.95
N VAL A 163 -4.96 -7.57 -9.60
CA VAL A 163 -3.82 -8.51 -9.68
C VAL A 163 -2.58 -8.04 -8.91
N GLY A 164 -2.76 -7.06 -8.07
CA GLY A 164 -1.75 -6.55 -7.14
C GLY A 164 -2.15 -5.17 -6.66
N ASP A 165 -1.96 -4.91 -5.36
CA ASP A 165 -2.21 -3.61 -4.77
C ASP A 165 -1.32 -3.37 -3.54
N ALA A 166 -1.19 -2.12 -3.16
CA ALA A 166 -0.51 -1.69 -1.94
C ALA A 166 -1.17 -0.44 -1.37
N GLN A 167 -1.26 -0.39 -0.04
CA GLN A 167 -1.65 0.82 0.68
C GLN A 167 -0.49 1.81 0.66
N VAL A 168 -0.78 3.03 0.24
CA VAL A 168 0.24 4.06 0.09
C VAL A 168 -0.25 5.43 0.55
N GLU A 169 0.72 6.24 0.93
CA GLU A 169 0.56 7.66 1.17
C GLU A 169 1.36 8.40 0.10
N ILE A 170 0.71 9.22 -0.71
CA ILE A 170 1.35 10.00 -1.77
C ILE A 170 1.18 11.48 -1.44
N LYS A 171 2.26 12.10 -0.99
CA LYS A 171 2.28 13.51 -0.57
C LYS A 171 2.05 14.45 -1.75
N PRO A 172 1.52 15.67 -1.48
CA PRO A 172 1.44 16.73 -2.48
C PRO A 172 2.77 16.96 -3.17
N GLY A 173 2.76 17.22 -4.46
CA GLY A 173 3.98 17.48 -5.24
C GLY A 173 4.87 16.26 -5.50
N THR A 174 4.42 15.05 -5.15
CA THR A 174 5.16 13.82 -5.49
C THR A 174 5.15 13.60 -7.00
N VAL A 175 6.33 13.33 -7.58
CA VAL A 175 6.48 13.09 -9.01
C VAL A 175 7.10 11.72 -9.25
N ASN A 176 6.45 10.89 -10.06
CA ASN A 176 6.93 9.58 -10.54
C ASN A 176 7.50 8.67 -9.43
N ARG A 177 6.84 8.62 -8.28
CA ARG A 177 7.22 7.67 -7.23
C ARG A 177 6.99 6.24 -7.75
N GLU A 178 8.05 5.45 -7.78
CA GLU A 178 7.97 4.04 -8.16
C GLU A 178 7.48 3.20 -6.98
N LEU A 179 6.49 2.36 -7.25
CA LEU A 179 5.97 1.34 -6.36
C LEU A 179 6.06 0.00 -7.07
N VAL A 180 6.38 -1.06 -6.33
CA VAL A 180 6.27 -2.42 -6.84
C VAL A 180 5.13 -3.10 -6.10
N VAL A 181 4.13 -3.56 -6.86
CA VAL A 181 3.02 -4.34 -6.33
C VAL A 181 3.03 -5.72 -6.93
N SER A 182 2.69 -6.70 -6.14
CA SER A 182 2.66 -8.11 -6.54
C SER A 182 1.32 -8.72 -6.18
N GLY A 183 0.82 -9.57 -7.04
CA GLY A 183 -0.42 -10.30 -6.77
C GLY A 183 -0.55 -11.58 -7.55
N ASP A 184 -1.41 -12.47 -7.09
CA ASP A 184 -1.62 -13.74 -7.73
C ASP A 184 -2.45 -13.59 -9.01
N LEU A 185 -2.00 -14.18 -10.11
CA LEU A 185 -2.78 -14.27 -11.35
C LEU A 185 -3.85 -15.36 -11.23
N ALA A 186 -4.70 -15.18 -10.22
CA ALA A 186 -5.79 -16.08 -9.86
C ALA A 186 -6.96 -15.27 -9.29
N ILE A 187 -8.16 -15.79 -9.43
CA ILE A 187 -9.40 -15.21 -8.91
C ILE A 187 -9.93 -16.11 -7.82
N THR A 188 -10.16 -15.58 -6.63
CA THR A 188 -10.82 -16.30 -5.54
C THR A 188 -12.28 -15.87 -5.47
N LYS A 189 -13.19 -16.82 -5.68
CA LYS A 189 -14.62 -16.61 -5.60
C LYS A 189 -15.25 -17.72 -4.76
N ASN A 190 -16.00 -17.35 -3.72
CA ASN A 190 -16.65 -18.34 -2.83
C ASN A 190 -15.66 -19.40 -2.28
N LEU A 191 -14.49 -18.97 -1.82
CA LEU A 191 -13.41 -19.83 -1.31
C LEU A 191 -12.77 -20.77 -2.37
N VAL A 192 -13.11 -20.63 -3.63
CA VAL A 192 -12.48 -21.37 -4.73
C VAL A 192 -11.55 -20.43 -5.48
N THR A 193 -10.29 -20.80 -5.52
CA THR A 193 -9.27 -20.06 -6.30
C THR A 193 -9.11 -20.71 -7.68
N THR A 194 -9.27 -19.92 -8.71
CA THR A 194 -9.13 -20.34 -10.11
C THR A 194 -8.06 -19.46 -10.77
N ASN A 195 -7.11 -20.10 -11.44
CA ASN A 195 -6.09 -19.39 -12.18
C ASN A 195 -6.71 -18.56 -13.31
N ILE A 196 -6.18 -17.37 -13.53
CA ILE A 196 -6.57 -16.55 -14.68
C ILE A 196 -6.14 -17.28 -15.95
N PRO A 197 -7.05 -17.49 -16.91
CA PRO A 197 -6.74 -18.22 -18.13
C PRO A 197 -5.60 -17.62 -18.92
N VAL A 198 -4.91 -18.46 -19.69
CA VAL A 198 -3.93 -18.02 -20.68
C VAL A 198 -4.62 -17.21 -21.78
N GLY A 199 -4.04 -16.10 -22.19
CA GLY A 199 -4.61 -15.25 -23.24
C GLY A 199 -4.14 -13.80 -23.17
N ASP A 200 -4.73 -13.00 -24.02
CA ASP A 200 -4.47 -11.57 -24.09
C ASP A 200 -5.44 -10.79 -23.21
N TYR A 201 -4.90 -9.81 -22.52
CA TYR A 201 -5.60 -8.96 -21.56
C TYR A 201 -5.09 -7.53 -21.66
N TYR A 202 -5.77 -6.64 -20.94
CA TYR A 202 -5.25 -5.32 -20.61
C TYR A 202 -5.00 -5.23 -19.12
N ILE A 203 -3.91 -4.58 -18.72
CA ILE A 203 -3.73 -4.06 -17.37
C ILE A 203 -3.97 -2.57 -17.36
N CYS A 204 -4.56 -2.08 -16.28
CA CYS A 204 -4.77 -0.68 -16.03
C CYS A 204 -4.44 -0.38 -14.57
N PRO A 205 -3.71 0.71 -14.28
CA PRO A 205 -3.54 1.12 -12.90
C PRO A 205 -4.90 1.42 -12.28
N CYS A 206 -5.05 1.13 -10.99
CA CYS A 206 -6.26 1.45 -10.25
C CYS A 206 -5.91 2.08 -8.90
N ILE A 207 -6.81 2.91 -8.41
CA ILE A 207 -6.72 3.54 -7.11
C ILE A 207 -8.06 3.48 -6.40
N ASP A 208 -8.02 3.44 -5.07
CA ASP A 208 -9.23 3.52 -4.25
C ASP A 208 -9.57 4.98 -3.99
N TRP A 209 -10.84 5.35 -4.24
CA TRP A 209 -11.35 6.69 -4.00
C TRP A 209 -12.83 6.68 -3.68
N GLY A 210 -13.22 7.44 -2.66
CA GLY A 210 -14.64 7.60 -2.33
C GLY A 210 -15.41 6.31 -2.04
N GLY A 211 -14.72 5.25 -1.57
CA GLY A 211 -15.32 3.95 -1.29
C GLY A 211 -15.46 3.02 -2.51
N GLY A 212 -14.86 3.39 -3.63
CA GLY A 212 -14.78 2.58 -4.84
C GLY A 212 -13.35 2.47 -5.36
N THR A 213 -13.09 1.46 -6.18
CA THR A 213 -11.84 1.30 -6.91
C THR A 213 -12.04 1.75 -8.36
N TYR A 214 -11.20 2.65 -8.80
CA TYR A 214 -11.29 3.24 -10.14
C TYR A 214 -10.06 2.89 -10.96
N ALA A 215 -10.28 2.45 -12.21
CA ALA A 215 -9.22 2.36 -13.21
C ALA A 215 -8.81 3.79 -13.60
N VAL A 216 -7.52 4.07 -13.56
CA VAL A 216 -6.95 5.38 -13.86
C VAL A 216 -5.76 5.21 -14.81
N GLY A 217 -5.65 6.08 -15.81
CA GLY A 217 -4.58 6.01 -16.80
C GLY A 217 -4.92 5.09 -17.99
N GLU A 218 -3.89 4.61 -18.68
CA GLU A 218 -4.04 3.91 -19.96
C GLU A 218 -4.11 2.39 -19.79
N PHE A 219 -4.88 1.77 -20.67
CA PHE A 219 -4.91 0.31 -20.81
C PHE A 219 -3.66 -0.17 -21.55
N THR A 220 -2.85 -0.97 -20.86
CA THR A 220 -1.62 -1.56 -21.40
C THR A 220 -1.88 -3.01 -21.80
N PRO A 221 -1.67 -3.41 -23.08
CA PRO A 221 -1.87 -4.78 -23.51
C PRO A 221 -0.82 -5.71 -22.88
N VAL A 222 -1.27 -6.88 -22.43
CA VAL A 222 -0.43 -7.91 -21.82
C VAL A 222 -0.90 -9.30 -22.27
N THR A 223 0.01 -10.26 -22.28
CA THR A 223 -0.30 -11.68 -22.50
C THR A 223 0.01 -12.47 -21.25
N ILE A 224 -0.97 -13.20 -20.74
CA ILE A 224 -0.78 -14.21 -19.70
C ILE A 224 -0.42 -15.53 -20.38
N LYS A 225 0.74 -16.06 -20.06
CA LYS A 225 1.31 -17.27 -20.68
C LYS A 225 1.00 -18.51 -19.86
N GLU A 226 1.10 -19.67 -20.49
CA GLU A 226 1.05 -20.96 -19.83
C GLU A 226 2.41 -21.25 -19.17
N VAL A 227 2.36 -21.86 -17.98
CA VAL A 227 3.55 -22.47 -17.38
C VAL A 227 3.82 -23.79 -18.06
N ARG A 228 4.87 -23.90 -18.85
CA ARG A 228 5.19 -25.11 -19.61
C ARG A 228 6.00 -26.15 -18.83
N GLY A 229 6.59 -25.75 -17.73
CA GLY A 229 7.36 -26.64 -16.88
C GLY A 229 8.24 -25.90 -15.88
N THR A 230 8.90 -26.68 -15.03
CA THR A 230 9.97 -26.17 -14.14
C THR A 230 11.28 -26.17 -14.88
N ALA A 231 11.98 -25.05 -14.88
CA ALA A 231 13.31 -24.95 -15.44
C ALA A 231 14.37 -25.10 -14.35
N ASP A 232 15.52 -25.64 -14.72
CA ASP A 232 16.70 -25.57 -13.88
C ASP A 232 17.27 -24.16 -13.89
N LEU A 233 17.33 -23.57 -12.70
CA LEU A 233 18.02 -22.32 -12.51
C LEU A 233 19.51 -22.56 -12.44
N LYS A 234 20.28 -21.91 -13.31
CA LYS A 234 21.75 -21.96 -13.28
C LYS A 234 22.29 -20.62 -12.79
N VAL A 235 23.23 -20.69 -11.86
CA VAL A 235 24.05 -19.55 -11.47
C VAL A 235 25.26 -19.58 -12.38
N SER A 236 25.41 -18.64 -13.32
CA SER A 236 26.49 -18.57 -14.29
C SER A 236 27.73 -17.90 -13.73
N GLN A 237 27.51 -16.86 -12.92
CA GLN A 237 28.58 -16.14 -12.23
C GLN A 237 28.07 -15.67 -10.87
N SER A 238 28.96 -15.68 -9.90
CA SER A 238 28.74 -15.08 -8.60
C SER A 238 29.98 -14.29 -8.18
N ARG A 239 29.74 -13.12 -7.60
CA ARG A 239 30.81 -12.22 -7.15
C ARG A 239 30.39 -11.37 -5.99
N LEU A 240 31.35 -10.94 -5.21
CA LEU A 240 31.18 -9.88 -4.24
C LEU A 240 31.36 -8.52 -4.92
N GLU A 241 30.58 -7.52 -4.51
CA GLU A 241 30.77 -6.14 -4.99
C GLU A 241 32.11 -5.57 -4.52
N LYS A 242 32.57 -5.99 -3.32
CA LYS A 242 33.88 -5.67 -2.75
C LYS A 242 34.57 -6.95 -2.30
N GLU A 243 35.84 -7.10 -2.60
CA GLU A 243 36.65 -8.26 -2.19
C GLU A 243 37.10 -8.19 -0.72
N GLN A 244 37.13 -6.99 -0.14
CA GLN A 244 37.49 -6.75 1.25
C GLN A 244 36.41 -5.94 1.96
N LEU A 245 35.95 -6.44 3.08
CA LEU A 245 34.92 -5.84 3.92
C LEU A 245 35.43 -5.69 5.35
N GLN A 246 34.99 -4.65 6.02
CA GLN A 246 35.20 -4.48 7.46
C GLN A 246 34.08 -5.19 8.23
N VAL A 247 34.36 -5.60 9.46
CA VAL A 247 33.35 -6.17 10.34
C VAL A 247 32.22 -5.16 10.57
N GLY A 248 30.98 -5.56 10.25
CA GLY A 248 29.80 -4.70 10.33
C GLY A 248 29.42 -4.00 9.01
N GLU A 249 30.23 -4.09 7.95
CA GLU A 249 29.81 -3.65 6.62
C GLU A 249 28.81 -4.64 5.99
N PRO A 250 27.79 -4.14 5.27
CA PRO A 250 26.86 -5.01 4.56
C PRO A 250 27.56 -5.76 3.43
N LEU A 251 27.37 -7.07 3.41
CA LEU A 251 27.84 -7.95 2.33
C LEU A 251 26.91 -7.82 1.13
N LYS A 252 27.42 -7.35 0.00
CA LYS A 252 26.69 -7.33 -1.26
C LYS A 252 27.19 -8.43 -2.18
N PHE A 253 26.32 -9.40 -2.41
CA PHE A 253 26.53 -10.53 -3.29
C PHE A 253 25.77 -10.34 -4.59
N LEU A 254 26.46 -10.52 -5.72
CA LEU A 254 25.89 -10.45 -7.06
C LEU A 254 25.94 -11.84 -7.69
N ALA A 255 24.85 -12.25 -8.30
CA ALA A 255 24.77 -13.51 -9.02
C ALA A 255 24.06 -13.32 -10.37
N ASP A 256 24.66 -13.83 -11.43
CA ASP A 256 24.04 -13.87 -12.73
C ASP A 256 23.30 -15.20 -12.88
N LEU A 257 21.98 -15.11 -13.09
CA LEU A 257 21.08 -16.25 -13.14
C LEU A 257 20.61 -16.48 -14.57
N SER A 258 20.52 -17.73 -14.99
CA SER A 258 19.92 -18.10 -16.26
C SER A 258 18.90 -19.21 -16.10
N LEU A 259 17.76 -19.03 -16.78
CA LEU A 259 16.71 -20.02 -16.91
C LEU A 259 16.71 -20.59 -18.33
N SER A 260 16.57 -21.89 -18.48
CA SER A 260 16.50 -22.54 -19.79
C SER A 260 15.05 -22.73 -20.23
N GLY A 261 14.77 -22.44 -21.50
CA GLY A 261 13.49 -22.72 -22.16
C GLY A 261 12.46 -21.57 -22.07
N ASP A 262 11.75 -21.32 -23.16
CA ASP A 262 10.66 -20.37 -23.20
C ASP A 262 9.41 -20.95 -22.51
N GLY A 263 8.79 -20.16 -21.62
CA GLY A 263 7.64 -20.58 -20.83
C GLY A 263 7.96 -21.46 -19.63
N ASN A 264 9.23 -21.71 -19.32
CA ASN A 264 9.63 -22.37 -18.10
C ASN A 264 9.77 -21.37 -16.96
N VAL A 265 9.36 -21.77 -15.78
CA VAL A 265 9.37 -20.94 -14.57
C VAL A 265 10.11 -21.68 -13.47
N TYR A 266 10.96 -20.97 -12.74
CA TYR A 266 11.54 -21.45 -11.49
C TYR A 266 10.79 -20.85 -10.31
N THR A 267 10.36 -21.71 -9.41
CA THR A 267 9.81 -21.31 -8.09
C THR A 267 10.69 -21.91 -7.01
N GLY A 268 11.30 -21.05 -6.20
CA GLY A 268 12.20 -21.49 -5.13
C GLY A 268 12.85 -20.32 -4.43
N THR A 269 13.73 -20.65 -3.49
CA THR A 269 14.48 -19.65 -2.74
C THR A 269 15.92 -19.64 -3.22
N LEU A 270 16.45 -18.46 -3.53
CA LEU A 270 17.87 -18.27 -3.77
C LEU A 270 18.54 -17.88 -2.44
N VAL A 271 19.53 -18.64 -2.02
CA VAL A 271 20.27 -18.41 -0.78
C VAL A 271 21.73 -18.19 -1.08
N ALA A 272 22.30 -17.10 -0.56
CA ALA A 272 23.73 -16.93 -0.46
C ALA A 272 24.17 -17.42 0.93
N ALA A 273 25.04 -18.42 1.01
CA ALA A 273 25.51 -18.99 2.25
C ALA A 273 27.01 -18.78 2.44
N VAL A 274 27.42 -18.49 3.64
CA VAL A 274 28.84 -18.41 4.03
C VAL A 274 29.23 -19.74 4.67
N TYR A 275 30.33 -20.30 4.24
CA TYR A 275 30.85 -21.54 4.77
C TYR A 275 32.22 -21.31 5.39
N GLU A 276 32.47 -21.97 6.50
CA GLU A 276 33.84 -22.09 7.00
C GLU A 276 34.63 -23.07 6.10
N ASN A 277 35.79 -22.62 5.63
CA ASN A 277 36.56 -23.35 4.63
C ASN A 277 37.05 -24.76 5.08
N SER A 278 37.05 -25.01 6.42
CA SER A 278 37.48 -26.27 7.02
C SER A 278 36.35 -27.31 7.21
N MET A 279 35.08 -26.91 7.17
CA MET A 279 33.95 -27.80 7.52
C MET A 279 32.94 -28.05 6.39
N GLY A 280 32.88 -27.23 5.38
CA GLY A 280 31.92 -27.37 4.27
C GLY A 280 30.45 -27.21 4.67
N TYR A 281 30.16 -26.68 5.86
CA TYR A 281 28.80 -26.41 6.36
C TYR A 281 28.51 -24.91 6.37
N PRO A 282 27.26 -24.50 6.06
CA PRO A 282 26.85 -23.12 6.18
C PRO A 282 26.74 -22.69 7.65
N TYR A 283 27.08 -21.44 7.92
CA TYR A 283 26.84 -20.76 9.20
C TYR A 283 25.46 -20.15 9.26
#